data_d7a8e1502449a5d8d4df289c0e36565a
#
_entry.id   d7a8e1502449a5d8d4df289c0e36565a
#
_cell.length_a   1.000
_cell.length_b   1.000
_cell.length_c   1.000
_cell.angle_alpha   90.00
_cell.angle_beta   90.00
_cell.angle_gamma   90.00
#
_symmetry.space_group_name_H-M   'P 1'
#
loop_
_entity.id
_entity.type
_entity.pdbx_description
1 polymer ?
#
loop_
_entity_poly.entity_id
_entity_poly.type
_entity_poly.pdbx_seq_one_letter_code
_entity_poly.pdbx_strand_id
1 'polypeptide(L)'
;MINFIGTMKILILLETLNGIRSLMVDELLKMHHEVTVYPNEIPKYRYTFFDKINNLLSLDKKRISRKRENHLREESSREINQIISKNYDLIIVFRPDSYEKNFLIKLKNQTKRMVAYQWDGIERYPKVKEYIPIFDEFYCFNPPDCGDEIKFLPNFYFENLVKYPLPDKNGDFIYIGYYDELRQKALSKMSKELKDTSLSYKFELKSFDKKNKEKLITDNPEIKFIDEIYDYETLFDIHKNYKVFIDIKQPIHEGLSFRFFEALVLQSKIITNNVSIKTYNFYHPNNILVVDWEKITKKEILDFFAIPYYPINPKIVEEYSFKNWINKIEKKDITG
;
A
#
# COMPACT_ATOMS: atom_id res chain seq x y z
N MET A 1 21.68 10.19 -21.48
CA MET A 1 22.73 9.53 -20.68
C MET A 1 22.04 8.92 -19.46
N ILE A 2 21.96 7.61 -19.39
CA ILE A 2 21.50 6.90 -18.19
C ILE A 2 22.67 7.04 -17.19
N ASN A 3 22.54 7.93 -16.20
CA ASN A 3 23.45 7.95 -15.07
C ASN A 3 23.27 6.61 -14.34
N PHE A 4 24.22 5.69 -14.51
CA PHE A 4 24.33 4.53 -13.64
C PHE A 4 24.60 5.06 -12.22
N ILE A 5 23.56 5.12 -11.42
CA ILE A 5 23.71 5.26 -9.97
C ILE A 5 24.42 3.98 -9.54
N GLY A 6 25.59 4.08 -8.92
CA GLY A 6 26.36 2.91 -8.50
C GLY A 6 25.55 2.04 -7.52
N THR A 7 25.95 0.78 -7.37
CA THR A 7 25.40 -0.13 -6.36
C THR A 7 25.38 0.51 -4.97
N MET A 8 24.22 0.60 -4.35
CA MET A 8 24.03 1.13 -3.00
C MET A 8 23.66 0.04 -2.01
N LYS A 9 24.03 0.25 -0.75
CA LYS A 9 23.55 -0.54 0.40
C LYS A 9 22.31 0.15 0.96
N ILE A 10 21.16 -0.44 0.74
CA ILE A 10 19.87 0.13 1.13
C ILE A 10 19.27 -0.67 2.29
N LEU A 11 18.85 0.02 3.34
CA LEU A 11 18.02 -0.56 4.39
C LEU A 11 16.59 -0.05 4.25
N ILE A 12 15.63 -0.96 4.20
CA ILE A 12 14.20 -0.64 4.21
C ILE A 12 13.60 -1.02 5.57
N LEU A 13 13.06 -0.03 6.26
CA LEU A 13 12.22 -0.25 7.44
C LEU A 13 10.76 -0.22 6.99
N LEU A 14 10.17 -1.39 6.90
CA LEU A 14 8.79 -1.58 6.48
C LEU A 14 8.21 -2.83 7.12
N GLU A 15 7.15 -2.67 7.92
CA GLU A 15 6.40 -3.82 8.41
C GLU A 15 5.86 -4.66 7.25
N THR A 16 5.63 -5.96 7.51
CA THR A 16 5.13 -6.87 6.48
C THR A 16 3.73 -6.44 6.04
N LEU A 17 3.60 -5.96 4.82
CA LEU A 17 2.34 -5.52 4.22
C LEU A 17 2.07 -6.33 2.96
N ASN A 18 1.28 -7.38 3.10
CA ASN A 18 0.66 -8.12 1.99
C ASN A 18 1.53 -8.21 0.71
N GLY A 19 2.82 -8.58 0.86
CA GLY A 19 3.74 -8.76 -0.27
C GLY A 19 4.42 -7.50 -0.82
N ILE A 20 3.99 -6.28 -0.49
CA ILE A 20 4.59 -5.03 -1.01
C ILE A 20 6.08 -4.94 -0.72
N ARG A 21 6.51 -5.31 0.50
CA ARG A 21 7.92 -5.30 0.89
C ARG A 21 8.78 -6.20 -0.01
N SER A 22 8.32 -7.40 -0.30
CA SER A 22 9.03 -8.35 -1.18
C SER A 22 9.18 -7.78 -2.58
N LEU A 23 8.14 -7.18 -3.14
CA LEU A 23 8.18 -6.53 -4.45
C LEU A 23 9.17 -5.37 -4.50
N MET A 24 9.21 -4.53 -3.45
CA MET A 24 10.22 -3.46 -3.36
C MET A 24 11.65 -4.01 -3.34
N VAL A 25 11.88 -5.08 -2.58
CA VAL A 25 13.19 -5.75 -2.52
C VAL A 25 13.58 -6.29 -3.89
N ASP A 26 12.68 -6.99 -4.56
CA ASP A 26 12.92 -7.59 -5.88
C ASP A 26 13.27 -6.53 -6.93
N GLU A 27 12.54 -5.38 -6.92
CA GLU A 27 12.85 -4.28 -7.84
C GLU A 27 14.22 -3.66 -7.55
N LEU A 28 14.56 -3.42 -6.29
CA LEU A 28 15.86 -2.85 -5.92
C LEU A 28 17.02 -3.81 -6.22
N LEU A 29 16.84 -5.12 -6.04
CA LEU A 29 17.82 -6.15 -6.43
C LEU A 29 18.04 -6.16 -7.95
N LYS A 30 16.96 -6.00 -8.77
CA LYS A 30 17.07 -5.84 -10.22
C LYS A 30 17.79 -4.57 -10.63
N MET A 31 17.72 -3.53 -9.81
CA MET A 31 18.49 -2.27 -9.97
C MET A 31 19.94 -2.41 -9.48
N HIS A 32 20.38 -3.61 -9.09
CA HIS A 32 21.72 -3.94 -8.62
C HIS A 32 22.11 -3.33 -7.27
N HIS A 33 21.14 -3.04 -6.38
CA HIS A 33 21.41 -2.62 -5.02
C HIS A 33 21.56 -3.81 -4.06
N GLU A 34 22.31 -3.62 -2.97
CA GLU A 34 22.32 -4.53 -1.83
C GLU A 34 21.19 -4.12 -0.87
N VAL A 35 20.22 -5.00 -0.63
CA VAL A 35 19.02 -4.66 0.15
C VAL A 35 18.99 -5.42 1.47
N THR A 36 18.79 -4.70 2.56
CA THR A 36 18.46 -5.24 3.88
C THR A 36 17.05 -4.75 4.25
N VAL A 37 16.27 -5.58 4.92
CA VAL A 37 14.92 -5.21 5.39
C VAL A 37 14.82 -5.36 6.90
N TYR A 38 13.97 -4.55 7.52
CA TYR A 38 13.62 -4.63 8.94
C TYR A 38 12.15 -4.24 9.15
N PRO A 39 11.38 -4.91 10.03
CA PRO A 39 11.78 -6.14 10.72
C PRO A 39 11.77 -7.35 9.78
N ASN A 40 12.66 -8.28 10.00
CA ASN A 40 12.56 -9.59 9.36
C ASN A 40 11.37 -10.37 9.93
N GLU A 41 10.95 -11.43 9.27
CA GLU A 41 10.02 -12.38 9.84
C GLU A 41 10.69 -13.07 11.04
N ILE A 42 10.22 -12.75 12.26
CA ILE A 42 10.73 -13.41 13.45
C ILE A 42 10.32 -14.88 13.39
N PRO A 43 11.28 -15.81 13.48
CA PRO A 43 10.98 -17.23 13.49
C PRO A 43 9.92 -17.56 14.55
N LYS A 44 8.88 -18.29 14.16
CA LYS A 44 7.83 -18.71 15.11
C LYS A 44 8.47 -19.46 16.26
N TYR A 45 8.18 -19.08 17.51
CA TYR A 45 8.62 -19.79 18.68
C TYR A 45 8.25 -21.29 18.58
N ARG A 46 9.26 -22.15 18.61
CA ARG A 46 9.06 -23.61 18.56
C ARG A 46 8.77 -24.10 19.97
N TYR A 47 7.53 -24.45 20.23
CA TYR A 47 7.16 -25.09 21.48
C TYR A 47 7.89 -26.42 21.66
N THR A 48 8.54 -26.58 22.80
CA THR A 48 9.11 -27.88 23.21
C THR A 48 7.98 -28.89 23.45
N PHE A 49 8.34 -30.17 23.45
CA PHE A 49 7.37 -31.24 23.78
C PHE A 49 6.68 -30.98 25.15
N PHE A 50 7.42 -30.54 26.17
CA PHE A 50 6.89 -30.16 27.48
C PHE A 50 5.99 -28.92 27.41
N ASP A 51 6.31 -27.91 26.60
CA ASP A 51 5.45 -26.75 26.42
C ASP A 51 4.11 -27.14 25.77
N LYS A 52 4.12 -28.13 24.86
CA LYS A 52 2.90 -28.66 24.22
C LYS A 52 2.03 -29.44 25.22
N ILE A 53 2.62 -30.28 26.08
CA ILE A 53 1.90 -31.02 27.10
C ILE A 53 1.30 -30.04 28.11
N ASN A 54 2.08 -29.08 28.62
CA ASN A 54 1.61 -28.08 29.58
C ASN A 54 0.50 -27.20 29.02
N ASN A 55 0.55 -26.89 27.72
CA ASN A 55 -0.53 -26.16 27.04
C ASN A 55 -1.80 -27.01 26.94
N LEU A 56 -1.67 -28.29 26.62
CA LEU A 56 -2.79 -29.23 26.52
C LEU A 56 -3.48 -29.43 27.86
N LEU A 57 -2.70 -29.50 28.95
CA LEU A 57 -3.20 -29.68 30.31
C LEU A 57 -3.60 -28.35 30.97
N SER A 58 -3.49 -27.21 30.27
CA SER A 58 -3.77 -25.86 30.81
C SER A 58 -2.99 -25.48 32.08
N LEU A 59 -1.88 -26.18 32.38
CA LEU A 59 -1.18 -26.11 33.65
C LEU A 59 -0.29 -24.87 33.83
N ASP A 60 0.12 -24.17 32.75
CA ASP A 60 0.94 -22.96 32.95
C ASP A 60 0.99 -22.04 31.70
N LYS A 61 -0.16 -21.53 31.28
CA LYS A 61 -0.29 -20.62 30.14
C LYS A 61 0.55 -19.34 30.29
N LYS A 62 0.69 -18.81 31.49
CA LYS A 62 1.47 -17.59 31.76
C LYS A 62 2.97 -17.80 31.56
N ARG A 63 3.50 -18.95 31.92
CA ARG A 63 4.93 -19.30 31.77
C ARG A 63 5.29 -19.48 30.30
N ILE A 64 4.41 -20.13 29.52
CA ILE A 64 4.61 -20.34 28.08
C ILE A 64 4.54 -19.01 27.34
N SER A 65 3.57 -18.14 27.66
CA SER A 65 3.47 -16.78 27.13
C SER A 65 4.75 -15.98 27.40
N ARG A 66 5.24 -15.99 28.64
CA ARG A 66 6.48 -15.30 29.06
C ARG A 66 7.72 -15.82 28.31
N LYS A 67 7.85 -17.15 28.11
CA LYS A 67 8.93 -17.73 27.31
C LYS A 67 8.91 -17.25 25.87
N ARG A 68 7.71 -17.22 25.26
CA ARG A 68 7.51 -16.72 23.90
C ARG A 68 7.86 -15.23 23.81
N GLU A 69 7.41 -14.43 24.74
CA GLU A 69 7.70 -12.99 24.80
C GLU A 69 9.20 -12.71 24.94
N ASN A 70 9.88 -13.45 25.82
CA ASN A 70 11.33 -13.33 26.01
C ASN A 70 12.08 -13.70 24.72
N HIS A 71 11.71 -14.80 24.07
CA HIS A 71 12.30 -15.20 22.80
C HIS A 71 12.13 -14.11 21.73
N LEU A 72 10.92 -13.57 21.57
CA LEU A 72 10.65 -12.50 20.60
C LEU A 72 11.49 -11.24 20.90
N ARG A 73 11.64 -10.90 22.19
CA ARG A 73 12.46 -9.76 22.62
C ARG A 73 13.94 -9.97 22.34
N GLU A 74 14.46 -11.18 22.61
CA GLU A 74 15.86 -11.53 22.34
C GLU A 74 16.17 -11.51 20.86
N GLU A 75 15.32 -12.11 19.99
CA GLU A 75 15.49 -12.12 18.54
C GLU A 75 15.42 -10.72 17.97
N SER A 76 14.44 -9.90 18.38
CA SER A 76 14.36 -8.50 17.97
C SER A 76 15.60 -7.69 18.39
N SER A 77 16.13 -7.92 19.58
CA SER A 77 17.33 -7.25 20.07
C SER A 77 18.57 -7.65 19.26
N ARG A 78 18.71 -8.93 18.91
CA ARG A 78 19.80 -9.41 18.06
C ARG A 78 19.73 -8.79 16.67
N GLU A 79 18.55 -8.77 16.05
CA GLU A 79 18.34 -8.18 14.75
C GLU A 79 18.67 -6.68 14.74
N ILE A 80 18.18 -5.93 15.73
CA ILE A 80 18.49 -4.51 15.90
C ILE A 80 20.00 -4.29 15.99
N ASN A 81 20.73 -5.08 16.79
CA ASN A 81 22.16 -4.97 16.92
C ASN A 81 22.90 -5.27 15.60
N GLN A 82 22.46 -6.27 14.85
CA GLN A 82 23.02 -6.60 13.54
C GLN A 82 22.82 -5.47 12.53
N ILE A 83 21.67 -4.83 12.55
CA ILE A 83 21.34 -3.71 11.64
C ILE A 83 22.16 -2.47 12.02
N ILE A 84 22.22 -2.11 13.30
CA ILE A 84 22.97 -0.94 13.78
C ILE A 84 24.49 -1.11 13.57
N SER A 85 25.01 -2.34 13.49
CA SER A 85 26.43 -2.61 13.26
C SER A 85 26.88 -2.43 11.80
N LYS A 86 25.96 -2.22 10.86
CA LYS A 86 26.24 -2.06 9.43
C LYS A 86 26.13 -0.58 9.01
N ASN A 87 26.85 -0.24 7.94
CA ASN A 87 26.73 1.07 7.28
C ASN A 87 25.86 0.93 6.02
N TYR A 88 25.04 1.94 5.79
CA TYR A 88 24.15 2.02 4.65
C TYR A 88 24.39 3.29 3.85
N ASP A 89 24.20 3.24 2.53
CA ASP A 89 24.20 4.43 1.69
C ASP A 89 22.86 5.18 1.80
N LEU A 90 21.76 4.42 1.93
CA LEU A 90 20.40 4.94 2.07
C LEU A 90 19.58 4.09 3.05
N ILE A 91 18.85 4.75 3.93
CA ILE A 91 17.81 4.12 4.76
C ILE A 91 16.46 4.73 4.40
N ILE A 92 15.49 3.89 4.08
CA ILE A 92 14.10 4.29 3.79
C ILE A 92 13.20 3.76 4.90
N VAL A 93 12.52 4.66 5.58
CA VAL A 93 11.63 4.31 6.71
C VAL A 93 10.19 4.61 6.34
N PHE A 94 9.39 3.57 6.25
CA PHE A 94 7.94 3.69 6.09
C PHE A 94 7.28 3.77 7.47
N ARG A 95 6.36 4.72 7.64
CA ARG A 95 5.67 4.90 8.91
C ARG A 95 6.64 4.97 10.10
N PRO A 96 7.45 6.02 10.20
CA PRO A 96 8.48 6.13 11.25
C PRO A 96 7.92 6.05 12.68
N ASP A 97 6.66 6.42 12.88
CA ASP A 97 5.95 6.30 14.16
C ASP A 97 5.71 4.85 14.63
N SER A 98 5.93 3.87 13.77
CA SER A 98 5.89 2.44 14.11
C SER A 98 7.18 1.94 14.80
N TYR A 99 8.22 2.78 14.86
CA TYR A 99 9.54 2.41 15.41
C TYR A 99 9.90 3.26 16.62
N GLU A 100 10.73 2.69 17.50
CA GLU A 100 11.28 3.42 18.64
C GLU A 100 12.20 4.57 18.15
N LYS A 101 11.94 5.78 18.65
CA LYS A 101 12.66 6.99 18.25
C LYS A 101 14.18 6.87 18.42
N ASN A 102 14.62 6.31 19.56
CA ASN A 102 16.03 6.07 19.85
C ASN A 102 16.69 5.07 18.88
N PHE A 103 15.95 4.10 18.38
CA PHE A 103 16.43 3.18 17.34
C PHE A 103 16.70 3.93 16.04
N LEU A 104 15.77 4.78 15.59
CA LEU A 104 15.94 5.57 14.38
C LEU A 104 17.10 6.56 14.50
N ILE A 105 17.28 7.19 15.67
CA ILE A 105 18.43 8.09 15.92
C ILE A 105 19.76 7.33 15.82
N LYS A 106 19.85 6.11 16.35
CA LYS A 106 21.05 5.27 16.21
C LYS A 106 21.31 4.91 14.75
N LEU A 107 20.28 4.57 13.99
CA LEU A 107 20.39 4.26 12.56
C LEU A 107 20.86 5.46 11.74
N LYS A 108 20.45 6.67 12.10
CA LYS A 108 20.88 7.89 11.44
C LYS A 108 22.42 8.04 11.41
N ASN A 109 23.09 7.56 12.44
CA ASN A 109 24.55 7.57 12.54
C ASN A 109 25.23 6.49 11.67
N GLN A 110 24.48 5.57 11.10
CA GLN A 110 24.97 4.45 10.28
C GLN A 110 24.69 4.64 8.78
N THR A 111 24.26 5.82 8.38
CA THR A 111 23.88 6.06 6.98
C THR A 111 24.34 7.42 6.48
N LYS A 112 24.61 7.49 5.19
CA LYS A 112 24.86 8.77 4.51
C LYS A 112 23.56 9.56 4.31
N ARG A 113 22.44 8.86 4.17
CA ARG A 113 21.13 9.46 3.97
C ARG A 113 20.01 8.60 4.56
N MET A 114 19.11 9.22 5.29
CA MET A 114 17.95 8.59 5.89
C MET A 114 16.69 9.37 5.53
N VAL A 115 15.75 8.71 4.89
CA VAL A 115 14.50 9.34 4.45
C VAL A 115 13.30 8.61 5.05
N ALA A 116 12.22 9.36 5.27
CA ALA A 116 10.93 8.79 5.68
C ALA A 116 9.92 8.88 4.55
N TYR A 117 9.04 7.90 4.47
CA TYR A 117 7.85 7.92 3.63
C TYR A 117 6.60 7.60 4.44
N GLN A 118 5.72 8.59 4.56
CA GLN A 118 4.45 8.46 5.26
C GLN A 118 3.34 8.19 4.23
N TRP A 119 2.87 6.96 4.17
CA TRP A 119 1.81 6.54 3.25
C TRP A 119 0.40 6.49 3.86
N ASP A 120 0.25 7.07 5.05
CA ASP A 120 -1.02 7.37 5.71
C ASP A 120 -1.07 8.87 6.02
N GLY A 121 -2.27 9.44 6.10
CA GLY A 121 -2.42 10.83 6.50
C GLY A 121 -1.84 11.13 7.89
N ILE A 122 -1.19 12.29 8.04
CA ILE A 122 -0.59 12.71 9.32
C ILE A 122 -1.63 12.86 10.43
N GLU A 123 -2.84 13.29 10.08
CA GLU A 123 -3.95 13.39 11.06
C GLU A 123 -4.30 12.05 11.69
N ARG A 124 -4.15 10.96 10.94
CA ARG A 124 -4.38 9.60 11.46
C ARG A 124 -3.31 9.18 12.47
N TYR A 125 -2.09 9.67 12.27
CA TYR A 125 -0.92 9.30 13.08
C TYR A 125 -0.12 10.54 13.49
N PRO A 126 -0.68 11.43 14.32
CA PRO A 126 -0.10 12.76 14.59
C PRO A 126 1.26 12.72 15.27
N LYS A 127 1.58 11.63 15.97
CA LYS A 127 2.92 11.42 16.58
C LYS A 127 4.05 11.42 15.56
N VAL A 128 3.77 11.15 14.29
CA VAL A 128 4.79 11.12 13.22
C VAL A 128 5.52 12.46 13.10
N LYS A 129 4.87 13.58 13.46
CA LYS A 129 5.49 14.92 13.46
C LYS A 129 6.73 15.02 14.34
N GLU A 130 6.78 14.26 15.45
CA GLU A 130 7.93 14.23 16.35
C GLU A 130 9.16 13.56 15.74
N TYR A 131 8.99 12.84 14.65
CA TYR A 131 10.04 12.09 13.96
C TYR A 131 10.66 12.86 12.80
N ILE A 132 9.98 13.87 12.26
CA ILE A 132 10.44 14.62 11.08
C ILE A 132 11.90 15.06 11.20
N PRO A 133 12.37 15.65 12.33
CA PRO A 133 13.75 16.15 12.46
C PRO A 133 14.85 15.07 12.43
N ILE A 134 14.49 13.78 12.48
CA ILE A 134 15.47 12.69 12.44
C ILE A 134 15.98 12.47 11.00
N PHE A 135 15.16 12.80 10.01
CA PHE A 135 15.39 12.45 8.61
C PHE A 135 16.04 13.59 7.83
N ASP A 136 16.81 13.25 6.80
CA ASP A 136 17.32 14.23 5.85
C ASP A 136 16.20 14.77 4.96
N GLU A 137 15.21 13.92 4.65
CA GLU A 137 14.01 14.28 3.92
C GLU A 137 12.83 13.44 4.41
N PHE A 138 11.68 14.08 4.47
CA PHE A 138 10.43 13.47 4.87
C PHE A 138 9.43 13.58 3.73
N TYR A 139 8.95 12.45 3.23
CA TYR A 139 7.98 12.37 2.14
C TYR A 139 6.60 11.94 2.63
N CYS A 140 5.56 12.46 2.00
CA CYS A 140 4.17 12.05 2.24
C CYS A 140 3.42 11.93 0.92
N PHE A 141 2.50 10.94 0.84
CA PHE A 141 1.64 10.77 -0.33
C PHE A 141 0.41 11.69 -0.33
N ASN A 142 0.11 12.33 0.81
CA ASN A 142 -1.08 13.15 1.04
C ASN A 142 -0.75 14.63 0.83
N PRO A 143 -1.21 15.28 -0.28
CA PRO A 143 -0.85 16.65 -0.60
C PRO A 143 -1.11 17.67 0.52
N PRO A 144 -2.26 17.61 1.27
CA PRO A 144 -2.52 18.56 2.36
C PRO A 144 -1.54 18.48 3.53
N ASP A 145 -0.82 17.37 3.69
CA ASP A 145 0.20 17.21 4.74
C ASP A 145 1.58 17.76 4.34
N CYS A 146 1.74 18.16 3.08
CA CYS A 146 3.01 18.61 2.53
C CYS A 146 3.23 20.12 2.76
N GLY A 147 4.51 20.51 2.85
CA GLY A 147 4.95 21.88 3.09
C GLY A 147 6.47 21.94 3.13
N ASP A 148 7.05 22.90 3.86
CA ASP A 148 8.50 23.12 3.87
C ASP A 148 9.31 21.93 4.40
N GLU A 149 8.78 21.22 5.40
CA GLU A 149 9.46 20.09 6.04
C GLU A 149 9.06 18.73 5.44
N ILE A 150 7.94 18.65 4.70
CA ILE A 150 7.37 17.41 4.19
C ILE A 150 7.15 17.54 2.69
N LYS A 151 7.90 16.78 1.92
CA LYS A 151 7.82 16.78 0.45
C LYS A 151 6.71 15.85 -0.04
N PHE A 152 6.03 16.28 -1.08
CA PHE A 152 5.07 15.43 -1.75
C PHE A 152 5.76 14.36 -2.60
N LEU A 153 5.37 13.09 -2.39
CA LEU A 153 5.75 11.97 -3.23
C LEU A 153 4.54 11.02 -3.34
N PRO A 154 3.92 10.88 -4.52
CA PRO A 154 2.75 10.01 -4.69
C PRO A 154 3.13 8.53 -4.53
N ASN A 155 2.13 7.67 -4.36
CA ASN A 155 2.31 6.23 -4.51
C ASN A 155 2.68 5.88 -5.97
N PHE A 156 2.91 4.62 -6.26
CA PHE A 156 3.47 4.11 -7.50
C PHE A 156 2.86 2.75 -7.88
N TYR A 157 3.21 2.22 -9.06
CA TYR A 157 2.97 0.84 -9.44
C TYR A 157 4.32 0.09 -9.57
N PHE A 158 4.27 -1.26 -9.46
CA PHE A 158 5.45 -2.11 -9.65
C PHE A 158 5.56 -2.57 -11.11
N GLU A 159 6.66 -2.22 -11.77
CA GLU A 159 6.89 -2.54 -13.18
C GLU A 159 7.01 -4.04 -13.44
N ASN A 160 7.59 -4.79 -12.50
CA ASN A 160 7.78 -6.24 -12.61
C ASN A 160 6.48 -7.04 -12.69
N LEU A 161 5.37 -6.47 -12.24
CA LEU A 161 4.05 -7.10 -12.34
C LEU A 161 3.38 -6.85 -13.70
N VAL A 162 3.84 -5.87 -14.45
CA VAL A 162 3.23 -5.51 -15.74
C VAL A 162 3.82 -6.38 -16.85
N LYS A 163 2.96 -7.13 -17.52
CA LYS A 163 3.32 -7.96 -18.68
C LYS A 163 2.64 -7.42 -19.92
N TYR A 164 3.41 -7.20 -20.97
CA TYR A 164 2.90 -6.77 -22.25
C TYR A 164 2.91 -7.91 -23.29
N PRO A 165 1.90 -8.03 -24.18
CA PRO A 165 0.72 -7.17 -24.25
C PRO A 165 -0.16 -7.33 -23.00
N LEU A 166 -0.91 -6.28 -22.65
CA LEU A 166 -1.88 -6.38 -21.54
C LEU A 166 -2.96 -7.40 -21.91
N PRO A 167 -3.45 -8.18 -20.93
CA PRO A 167 -4.49 -9.18 -21.19
C PRO A 167 -5.83 -8.52 -21.56
N ASP A 168 -6.65 -9.26 -22.29
CA ASP A 168 -8.04 -8.88 -22.51
C ASP A 168 -8.80 -8.86 -21.18
N LYS A 169 -9.57 -7.80 -20.95
CA LYS A 169 -10.33 -7.60 -19.72
C LYS A 169 -11.73 -8.20 -19.87
N ASN A 170 -11.96 -9.28 -19.15
CA ASN A 170 -13.24 -10.01 -19.17
C ASN A 170 -14.20 -9.64 -18.02
N GLY A 171 -13.72 -8.93 -16.97
CA GLY A 171 -14.53 -8.37 -15.91
C GLY A 171 -14.80 -6.87 -16.12
N ASP A 172 -15.96 -6.38 -15.64
CA ASP A 172 -16.30 -4.97 -15.87
C ASP A 172 -15.92 -4.10 -14.68
N PHE A 173 -16.41 -4.37 -13.46
CA PHE A 173 -16.11 -3.54 -12.28
C PHE A 173 -15.47 -4.35 -11.16
N ILE A 174 -14.51 -3.75 -10.45
CA ILE A 174 -13.87 -4.41 -9.32
C ILE A 174 -13.64 -3.46 -8.15
N TYR A 175 -13.88 -3.99 -6.93
CA TYR A 175 -13.39 -3.47 -5.67
C TYR A 175 -13.00 -4.60 -4.74
N ILE A 176 -11.79 -4.57 -4.20
CA ILE A 176 -11.34 -5.47 -3.14
C ILE A 176 -10.66 -4.62 -2.06
N GLY A 177 -11.03 -4.79 -0.79
CA GLY A 177 -10.43 -4.02 0.28
C GLY A 177 -10.98 -4.32 1.67
N TYR A 178 -10.56 -3.52 2.65
CA TYR A 178 -11.06 -3.66 4.01
C TYR A 178 -12.45 -3.02 4.15
N TYR A 179 -13.25 -3.64 5.01
CA TYR A 179 -14.57 -3.13 5.36
C TYR A 179 -14.49 -1.82 6.14
N ASP A 180 -15.30 -0.88 5.75
CA ASP A 180 -15.83 0.22 6.54
C ASP A 180 -17.21 0.59 6.00
N GLU A 181 -17.96 1.38 6.76
CA GLU A 181 -19.33 1.72 6.40
C GLU A 181 -19.46 2.54 5.10
N LEU A 182 -18.49 3.44 4.81
CA LEU A 182 -18.50 4.23 3.58
C LEU A 182 -18.33 3.32 2.36
N ARG A 183 -17.37 2.40 2.43
CA ARG A 183 -17.12 1.43 1.37
C ARG A 183 -18.32 0.54 1.13
N GLN A 184 -18.88 0.01 2.19
CA GLN A 184 -20.06 -0.84 2.08
C GLN A 184 -21.23 -0.07 1.46
N LYS A 185 -21.55 1.15 1.92
CA LYS A 185 -22.62 1.98 1.35
C LYS A 185 -22.39 2.31 -0.13
N ALA A 186 -21.18 2.71 -0.50
CA ALA A 186 -20.82 3.03 -1.88
C ALA A 186 -20.96 1.79 -2.81
N LEU A 187 -20.47 0.62 -2.37
CA LEU A 187 -20.56 -0.61 -3.14
C LEU A 187 -22.00 -1.12 -3.26
N SER A 188 -22.79 -1.03 -2.19
CA SER A 188 -24.23 -1.37 -2.25
C SER A 188 -25.00 -0.41 -3.16
N LYS A 189 -24.64 0.87 -3.21
CA LYS A 189 -25.21 1.81 -4.19
C LYS A 189 -24.83 1.41 -5.60
N MET A 190 -23.54 1.14 -5.87
CA MET A 190 -23.07 0.70 -7.18
C MET A 190 -23.76 -0.58 -7.64
N SER A 191 -23.90 -1.60 -6.79
CA SER A 191 -24.57 -2.86 -7.15
C SER A 191 -26.03 -2.64 -7.51
N LYS A 192 -26.73 -1.75 -6.80
CA LYS A 192 -28.12 -1.38 -7.11
C LYS A 192 -28.25 -0.71 -8.49
N GLU A 193 -27.32 0.20 -8.81
CA GLU A 193 -27.32 0.88 -10.12
C GLU A 193 -26.92 -0.08 -11.26
N LEU A 194 -26.10 -1.09 -10.99
CA LEU A 194 -25.72 -2.13 -11.96
C LEU A 194 -26.76 -3.25 -12.12
N LYS A 195 -27.73 -3.31 -11.19
CA LYS A 195 -28.83 -4.29 -11.28
C LYS A 195 -29.55 -4.14 -12.62
N ASP A 196 -29.95 -5.27 -13.19
CA ASP A 196 -30.63 -5.32 -14.49
C ASP A 196 -29.78 -4.79 -15.67
N THR A 197 -28.45 -4.78 -15.53
CA THR A 197 -27.51 -4.63 -16.63
C THR A 197 -26.83 -5.97 -16.92
N SER A 198 -26.19 -6.09 -18.09
CA SER A 198 -25.32 -7.24 -18.43
C SER A 198 -23.90 -7.10 -17.87
N LEU A 199 -23.60 -6.04 -17.12
CA LEU A 199 -22.26 -5.74 -16.63
C LEU A 199 -21.94 -6.55 -15.37
N SER A 200 -20.77 -7.15 -15.36
CA SER A 200 -20.27 -7.93 -14.23
C SER A 200 -19.59 -7.04 -13.19
N TYR A 201 -19.65 -7.43 -11.93
CA TYR A 201 -18.87 -6.79 -10.87
C TYR A 201 -18.37 -7.80 -9.85
N LYS A 202 -17.21 -7.46 -9.24
CA LYS A 202 -16.61 -8.20 -8.14
C LYS A 202 -16.35 -7.23 -7.00
N PHE A 203 -17.18 -7.27 -5.98
CA PHE A 203 -17.05 -6.45 -4.77
C PHE A 203 -16.75 -7.37 -3.59
N GLU A 204 -15.52 -7.24 -3.04
CA GLU A 204 -15.06 -8.06 -1.92
C GLU A 204 -14.56 -7.17 -0.77
N LEU A 205 -15.05 -7.45 0.43
CA LEU A 205 -14.67 -6.74 1.66
C LEU A 205 -14.16 -7.72 2.72
N LYS A 206 -13.02 -7.39 3.33
CA LYS A 206 -12.53 -8.07 4.52
C LYS A 206 -13.01 -7.34 5.77
N SER A 207 -13.83 -7.99 6.58
CA SER A 207 -14.21 -7.49 7.91
C SER A 207 -13.29 -8.06 8.99
N PHE A 208 -12.90 -7.21 9.94
CA PHE A 208 -12.23 -7.64 11.17
C PHE A 208 -13.22 -8.08 12.25
N ASP A 209 -14.48 -7.68 12.13
CA ASP A 209 -15.54 -8.04 13.07
C ASP A 209 -16.20 -9.37 12.70
N LYS A 210 -15.69 -10.44 13.31
CA LYS A 210 -16.23 -11.78 13.10
C LYS A 210 -17.66 -11.96 13.65
N LYS A 211 -18.03 -11.16 14.66
CA LYS A 211 -19.35 -11.31 15.32
C LYS A 211 -20.50 -10.76 14.46
N ASN A 212 -20.23 -9.70 13.69
CA ASN A 212 -21.23 -9.07 12.83
C ASN A 212 -21.16 -9.54 11.38
N LYS A 213 -20.21 -10.44 11.03
CA LYS A 213 -20.00 -10.89 9.65
C LYS A 213 -21.26 -11.47 9.01
N GLU A 214 -21.99 -12.35 9.72
CA GLU A 214 -23.22 -12.97 9.21
C GLU A 214 -24.30 -11.93 8.91
N LYS A 215 -24.46 -10.94 9.79
CA LYS A 215 -25.38 -9.83 9.55
C LYS A 215 -24.97 -8.99 8.35
N LEU A 216 -23.67 -8.67 8.22
CA LEU A 216 -23.15 -7.91 7.07
C LEU A 216 -23.41 -8.66 5.75
N ILE A 217 -23.23 -9.97 5.71
CA ILE A 217 -23.52 -10.81 4.54
C ILE A 217 -25.02 -10.78 4.21
N THR A 218 -25.88 -10.92 5.21
CA THR A 218 -27.33 -10.93 5.03
C THR A 218 -27.84 -9.58 4.51
N ASP A 219 -27.32 -8.49 5.07
CA ASP A 219 -27.75 -7.14 4.72
C ASP A 219 -27.20 -6.66 3.35
N ASN A 220 -26.13 -7.32 2.84
CA ASN A 220 -25.45 -6.93 1.60
C ASN A 220 -25.09 -8.16 0.75
N PRO A 221 -26.07 -8.87 0.22
CA PRO A 221 -25.83 -10.12 -0.53
C PRO A 221 -25.03 -9.93 -1.81
N GLU A 222 -24.96 -8.71 -2.34
CA GLU A 222 -24.19 -8.33 -3.52
C GLU A 222 -22.69 -8.12 -3.24
N ILE A 223 -22.28 -8.07 -1.95
CA ILE A 223 -20.89 -7.90 -1.53
C ILE A 223 -20.39 -9.19 -0.92
N LYS A 224 -19.31 -9.74 -1.44
CA LYS A 224 -18.66 -10.91 -0.86
C LYS A 224 -17.76 -10.52 0.30
N PHE A 225 -18.02 -11.05 1.48
CA PHE A 225 -17.14 -10.87 2.64
C PHE A 225 -16.10 -11.99 2.70
N ILE A 226 -14.83 -11.60 2.58
CA ILE A 226 -13.67 -12.51 2.59
C ILE A 226 -12.99 -12.56 3.95
N ASP A 227 -12.35 -13.69 4.27
CA ASP A 227 -11.66 -13.89 5.54
C ASP A 227 -10.25 -13.32 5.55
N GLU A 228 -9.58 -13.34 4.39
CA GLU A 228 -8.23 -12.82 4.23
C GLU A 228 -8.16 -11.93 3.00
N ILE A 229 -7.36 -10.87 3.09
CA ILE A 229 -7.04 -10.05 1.93
C ILE A 229 -5.95 -10.75 1.11
N TYR A 230 -6.02 -10.58 -0.19
CA TYR A 230 -4.98 -11.07 -1.10
C TYR A 230 -3.66 -10.34 -0.86
N ASP A 231 -2.52 -11.01 -1.10
CA ASP A 231 -1.26 -10.30 -1.25
C ASP A 231 -1.30 -9.39 -2.50
N TYR A 232 -0.34 -8.47 -2.57
CA TYR A 232 -0.37 -7.43 -3.59
C TYR A 232 -0.23 -7.99 -5.02
N GLU A 233 0.62 -9.00 -5.23
CA GLU A 233 0.83 -9.63 -6.54
C GLU A 233 -0.46 -10.32 -7.01
N THR A 234 -1.08 -11.12 -6.15
CA THR A 234 -2.37 -11.76 -6.42
C THR A 234 -3.46 -10.73 -6.70
N LEU A 235 -3.51 -9.65 -5.91
CA LEU A 235 -4.47 -8.56 -6.11
C LEU A 235 -4.27 -7.88 -7.47
N PHE A 236 -3.02 -7.59 -7.85
CA PHE A 236 -2.69 -7.03 -9.15
C PHE A 236 -3.09 -7.97 -10.30
N ASP A 237 -2.83 -9.28 -10.14
CA ASP A 237 -3.23 -10.31 -11.11
C ASP A 237 -4.74 -10.44 -11.27
N ILE A 238 -5.50 -10.19 -10.21
CA ILE A 238 -6.95 -10.09 -10.31
C ILE A 238 -7.35 -8.79 -11.02
N HIS A 239 -6.79 -7.65 -10.61
CA HIS A 239 -7.12 -6.33 -11.12
C HIS A 239 -6.91 -6.21 -12.64
N LYS A 240 -5.83 -6.79 -13.21
CA LYS A 240 -5.52 -6.69 -14.65
C LYS A 240 -6.62 -7.21 -15.58
N ASN A 241 -7.55 -8.00 -15.06
CA ASN A 241 -8.66 -8.56 -15.83
C ASN A 241 -9.93 -7.69 -15.84
N TYR A 242 -9.91 -6.51 -15.19
CA TYR A 242 -11.10 -5.66 -15.04
C TYR A 242 -10.95 -4.32 -15.76
N LYS A 243 -12.06 -3.85 -16.36
CA LYS A 243 -12.13 -2.61 -17.13
C LYS A 243 -12.18 -1.36 -16.24
N VAL A 244 -12.88 -1.45 -15.10
CA VAL A 244 -13.16 -0.30 -14.23
C VAL A 244 -12.86 -0.66 -12.76
N PHE A 245 -11.98 0.10 -12.13
CA PHE A 245 -11.68 0.02 -10.72
C PHE A 245 -12.56 0.98 -9.94
N ILE A 246 -13.07 0.55 -8.81
CA ILE A 246 -13.74 1.42 -7.87
C ILE A 246 -12.72 1.85 -6.80
N ASP A 247 -12.61 3.16 -6.56
CA ASP A 247 -11.81 3.70 -5.47
C ASP A 247 -12.67 4.56 -4.56
N ILE A 248 -12.71 4.21 -3.28
CA ILE A 248 -13.52 4.90 -2.28
C ILE A 248 -12.58 5.56 -1.28
N LYS A 249 -12.42 6.88 -1.44
CA LYS A 249 -11.55 7.71 -0.61
C LYS A 249 -12.05 7.76 0.83
N GLN A 250 -11.14 7.60 1.77
CA GLN A 250 -11.40 7.89 3.18
C GLN A 250 -11.38 9.41 3.43
N PRO A 251 -12.22 9.94 4.35
CA PRO A 251 -12.29 11.38 4.62
C PRO A 251 -10.98 12.00 5.12
N ILE A 252 -10.14 11.18 5.79
CA ILE A 252 -8.95 11.64 6.53
C ILE A 252 -7.73 11.93 5.66
N HIS A 253 -7.75 11.64 4.36
CA HIS A 253 -6.63 11.93 3.45
C HIS A 253 -7.12 12.07 2.01
N GLU A 254 -6.37 12.83 1.21
CA GLU A 254 -6.63 13.09 -0.20
C GLU A 254 -5.63 12.41 -1.15
N GLY A 255 -4.57 11.84 -0.59
CA GLY A 255 -3.58 11.09 -1.37
C GLY A 255 -4.21 9.91 -2.12
N LEU A 256 -3.68 9.62 -3.30
CA LEU A 256 -4.18 8.56 -4.16
C LEU A 256 -3.71 7.18 -3.67
N SER A 257 -4.64 6.23 -3.64
CA SER A 257 -4.32 4.82 -3.36
C SER A 257 -3.50 4.19 -4.48
N PHE A 258 -2.88 3.04 -4.24
CA PHE A 258 -2.16 2.26 -5.25
C PHE A 258 -3.03 1.94 -6.47
N ARG A 259 -4.35 1.78 -6.30
CA ARG A 259 -5.30 1.49 -7.40
C ARG A 259 -5.24 2.48 -8.55
N PHE A 260 -4.97 3.75 -8.28
CA PHE A 260 -4.85 4.75 -9.35
C PHE A 260 -3.67 4.46 -10.26
N PHE A 261 -2.55 4.07 -9.70
CA PHE A 261 -1.31 3.79 -10.44
C PHE A 261 -1.37 2.43 -11.13
N GLU A 262 -2.01 1.45 -10.49
CA GLU A 262 -2.34 0.16 -11.10
C GLU A 262 -3.28 0.34 -12.31
N ALA A 263 -4.37 1.09 -12.15
CA ALA A 263 -5.30 1.37 -13.23
C ALA A 263 -4.65 2.13 -14.38
N LEU A 264 -3.76 3.10 -14.07
CA LEU A 264 -3.01 3.86 -15.05
C LEU A 264 -2.16 2.93 -15.94
N VAL A 265 -1.33 2.07 -15.34
CA VAL A 265 -0.44 1.17 -16.09
C VAL A 265 -1.20 0.04 -16.77
N LEU A 266 -2.29 -0.44 -16.20
CA LEU A 266 -3.16 -1.46 -16.77
C LEU A 266 -4.15 -0.92 -17.80
N GLN A 267 -4.17 0.39 -18.06
CA GLN A 267 -5.14 1.05 -18.92
C GLN A 267 -6.59 0.71 -18.55
N SER A 268 -6.86 0.69 -17.24
CA SER A 268 -8.20 0.52 -16.67
C SER A 268 -8.78 1.87 -16.27
N LYS A 269 -10.09 2.00 -16.31
CA LYS A 269 -10.80 3.19 -15.84
C LYS A 269 -10.97 3.19 -14.34
N ILE A 270 -11.30 4.35 -13.77
CA ILE A 270 -11.59 4.49 -12.32
C ILE A 270 -12.89 5.25 -12.11
N ILE A 271 -13.71 4.80 -11.16
CA ILE A 271 -14.78 5.60 -10.56
C ILE A 271 -14.40 5.86 -9.10
N THR A 272 -14.37 7.13 -8.69
CA THR A 272 -13.90 7.53 -7.37
C THR A 272 -14.63 8.77 -6.84
N ASN A 273 -14.61 8.97 -5.52
CA ASN A 273 -14.99 10.23 -4.89
C ASN A 273 -13.80 11.11 -4.53
N ASN A 274 -12.58 10.76 -4.97
CA ASN A 274 -11.39 11.55 -4.70
C ASN A 274 -11.21 12.65 -5.75
N VAL A 275 -11.57 13.89 -5.40
CA VAL A 275 -11.46 15.04 -6.31
C VAL A 275 -10.02 15.47 -6.59
N SER A 276 -9.07 15.12 -5.70
CA SER A 276 -7.66 15.50 -5.86
C SER A 276 -7.00 14.87 -7.08
N ILE A 277 -7.58 13.78 -7.61
CA ILE A 277 -7.11 13.17 -8.87
C ILE A 277 -7.05 14.17 -10.04
N LYS A 278 -7.91 15.19 -10.04
CA LYS A 278 -7.94 16.20 -11.11
C LYS A 278 -6.67 17.05 -11.19
N THR A 279 -5.83 17.05 -10.16
CA THR A 279 -4.55 17.77 -10.15
C THR A 279 -3.38 16.96 -10.73
N TYR A 280 -3.60 15.69 -11.02
CA TYR A 280 -2.56 14.82 -11.55
C TYR A 280 -2.48 14.88 -13.08
N ASN A 281 -1.27 14.82 -13.63
CA ASN A 281 -1.02 14.95 -15.07
C ASN A 281 -1.53 13.78 -15.93
N PHE A 282 -1.97 12.69 -15.32
CA PHE A 282 -2.62 11.56 -15.99
C PHE A 282 -4.15 11.59 -15.92
N TYR A 283 -4.74 12.61 -15.26
CA TYR A 283 -6.19 12.73 -15.21
C TYR A 283 -6.76 12.95 -16.62
N HIS A 284 -7.74 12.13 -16.98
CA HIS A 284 -8.56 12.32 -18.17
C HIS A 284 -10.00 11.90 -17.88
N PRO A 285 -11.03 12.71 -18.27
CA PRO A 285 -12.42 12.41 -17.92
C PRO A 285 -12.96 11.11 -18.54
N ASN A 286 -12.39 10.65 -19.64
CA ASN A 286 -12.74 9.36 -20.23
C ASN A 286 -12.23 8.17 -19.37
N ASN A 287 -11.17 8.38 -18.58
CA ASN A 287 -10.53 7.34 -17.82
C ASN A 287 -10.94 7.36 -16.33
N ILE A 288 -11.31 8.54 -15.83
CA ILE A 288 -11.57 8.74 -14.40
C ILE A 288 -12.85 9.54 -14.20
N LEU A 289 -13.85 8.90 -13.61
CA LEU A 289 -15.12 9.49 -13.24
C LEU A 289 -15.10 9.84 -11.74
N VAL A 290 -15.23 11.13 -11.42
CA VAL A 290 -15.32 11.60 -10.03
C VAL A 290 -16.79 11.78 -9.67
N VAL A 291 -17.22 11.10 -8.60
CA VAL A 291 -18.63 10.99 -8.21
C VAL A 291 -18.88 11.34 -6.75
N ASP A 292 -20.14 11.67 -6.46
CA ASP A 292 -20.73 11.56 -5.13
C ASP A 292 -21.43 10.20 -5.05
N TRP A 293 -20.95 9.31 -4.16
CA TRP A 293 -21.49 7.96 -4.04
C TRP A 293 -22.99 7.89 -3.69
N GLU A 294 -23.54 8.92 -3.06
CA GLU A 294 -24.96 8.96 -2.73
C GLU A 294 -25.83 9.32 -3.95
N LYS A 295 -25.26 10.05 -4.91
CA LYS A 295 -25.98 10.61 -6.07
C LYS A 295 -25.72 9.90 -7.38
N ILE A 296 -24.70 9.05 -7.46
CA ILE A 296 -24.35 8.34 -8.71
C ILE A 296 -25.54 7.58 -9.27
N THR A 297 -25.73 7.68 -10.57
CA THR A 297 -26.87 7.09 -11.29
C THR A 297 -26.40 6.02 -12.28
N LYS A 298 -27.30 5.08 -12.59
CA LYS A 298 -27.08 4.06 -13.63
C LYS A 298 -26.65 4.68 -14.96
N LYS A 299 -27.29 5.78 -15.35
CA LYS A 299 -26.98 6.48 -16.60
C LYS A 299 -25.53 6.96 -16.64
N GLU A 300 -25.05 7.62 -15.58
CA GLU A 300 -23.66 8.10 -15.48
C GLU A 300 -22.65 6.96 -15.56
N ILE A 301 -22.93 5.83 -14.87
CA ILE A 301 -22.06 4.65 -14.90
C ILE A 301 -22.00 4.07 -16.32
N LEU A 302 -23.14 3.89 -16.99
CA LEU A 302 -23.20 3.31 -18.32
C LEU A 302 -22.58 4.24 -19.38
N ASP A 303 -22.86 5.52 -19.31
CA ASP A 303 -22.26 6.51 -20.21
C ASP A 303 -20.72 6.51 -20.06
N PHE A 304 -20.22 6.56 -18.83
CA PHE A 304 -18.80 6.48 -18.58
C PHE A 304 -18.19 5.15 -19.03
N PHE A 305 -18.86 4.02 -18.78
CA PHE A 305 -18.37 2.70 -19.18
C PHE A 305 -18.23 2.58 -20.70
N ALA A 306 -19.18 3.13 -21.44
CA ALA A 306 -19.23 3.08 -22.90
C ALA A 306 -18.14 3.92 -23.60
N ILE A 307 -17.62 4.97 -22.96
CA ILE A 307 -16.56 5.81 -23.53
C ILE A 307 -15.27 4.98 -23.64
N PRO A 308 -14.56 4.95 -24.78
CA PRO A 308 -13.25 4.30 -24.88
C PRO A 308 -12.21 4.91 -23.93
N TYR A 309 -11.30 4.07 -23.42
CA TYR A 309 -10.14 4.53 -22.66
C TYR A 309 -9.29 5.47 -23.50
N TYR A 310 -8.91 6.62 -22.97
CA TYR A 310 -8.00 7.57 -23.60
C TYR A 310 -6.56 7.20 -23.24
N PRO A 311 -5.70 6.85 -24.21
CA PRO A 311 -4.32 6.47 -23.95
C PRO A 311 -3.53 7.61 -23.30
N ILE A 312 -2.92 7.35 -22.16
CA ILE A 312 -2.04 8.31 -21.49
C ILE A 312 -0.63 8.17 -22.05
N ASN A 313 0.08 9.29 -22.20
CA ASN A 313 1.45 9.31 -22.70
C ASN A 313 2.33 8.35 -21.86
N PRO A 314 3.06 7.40 -22.49
CA PRO A 314 3.89 6.44 -21.77
C PRO A 314 4.92 7.07 -20.82
N LYS A 315 5.43 8.26 -21.14
CA LYS A 315 6.35 9.00 -20.25
C LYS A 315 5.68 9.42 -18.94
N ILE A 316 4.39 9.85 -19.02
CA ILE A 316 3.61 10.17 -17.82
C ILE A 316 3.35 8.89 -16.99
N VAL A 317 3.02 7.77 -17.65
CA VAL A 317 2.83 6.49 -16.95
C VAL A 317 4.11 6.10 -16.22
N GLU A 318 5.27 6.19 -16.88
CA GLU A 318 6.58 5.85 -16.31
C GLU A 318 6.94 6.71 -15.09
N GLU A 319 6.50 7.98 -15.01
CA GLU A 319 6.74 8.86 -13.86
C GLU A 319 6.25 8.27 -12.52
N TYR A 320 5.23 7.39 -12.58
CA TYR A 320 4.61 6.74 -11.42
C TYR A 320 5.06 5.29 -11.22
N SER A 321 6.12 4.84 -11.87
CA SER A 321 6.74 3.56 -11.63
C SER A 321 7.52 3.54 -10.30
N PHE A 322 7.70 2.36 -9.68
CA PHE A 322 8.54 2.21 -8.50
C PHE A 322 9.97 2.66 -8.76
N LYS A 323 10.51 2.33 -9.95
CA LYS A 323 11.83 2.77 -10.36
C LYS A 323 11.98 4.29 -10.35
N ASN A 324 11.01 5.03 -10.87
CA ASN A 324 11.06 6.48 -10.84
C ASN A 324 10.79 7.05 -9.45
N TRP A 325 9.98 6.36 -8.65
CA TRP A 325 9.75 6.70 -7.25
C TRP A 325 11.04 6.61 -6.44
N ILE A 326 11.78 5.51 -6.53
CA ILE A 326 13.07 5.35 -5.84
C ILE A 326 14.13 6.30 -6.38
N ASN A 327 14.19 6.55 -7.68
CA ASN A 327 15.10 7.52 -8.28
C ASN A 327 14.90 8.95 -7.72
N LYS A 328 13.67 9.36 -7.38
CA LYS A 328 13.40 10.64 -6.72
C LYS A 328 13.97 10.68 -5.30
N ILE A 329 13.88 9.56 -4.58
CA ILE A 329 14.45 9.40 -3.25
C ILE A 329 15.98 9.39 -3.31
N GLU A 330 16.59 8.72 -4.30
CA GLU A 330 18.05 8.58 -4.42
C GLU A 330 18.74 9.88 -4.85
N LYS A 331 18.09 10.68 -5.69
CA LYS A 331 18.64 11.98 -6.10
C LYS A 331 18.58 12.93 -4.91
N LYS A 332 19.75 13.39 -4.43
CA LYS A 332 19.81 14.63 -3.67
C LYS A 332 19.21 15.73 -4.57
N ASP A 333 18.24 16.48 -4.08
CA ASP A 333 17.94 17.78 -4.69
C ASP A 333 19.22 18.61 -4.62
N ILE A 334 19.95 18.69 -5.75
CA ILE A 334 21.13 19.54 -5.92
C ILE A 334 20.63 20.98 -6.22
N THR A 335 19.64 21.43 -5.48
CA THR A 335 19.14 22.80 -5.49
C THR A 335 19.20 23.33 -4.06
N GLY A 336 20.39 23.73 -3.69
CA GLY A 336 20.71 24.58 -2.57
C GLY A 336 21.57 25.74 -3.07
#